data_ed4d770e66987add428e953b2a6932b5
#
_entry.id   ed4d770e66987add428e953b2a6932b5
#
_cell.length_a   1.000
_cell.length_b   1.000
_cell.length_c   1.000
_cell.angle_alpha   90.00
_cell.angle_beta   90.00
_cell.angle_gamma   90.00
#
_symmetry.space_group_name_H-M   'P 1'
#
loop_
_entity.id
_entity.type
_entity.pdbx_description
1 polymer ?
#
loop_
_entity_poly.entity_id
_entity_poly.type
_entity_poly.pdbx_seq_one_letter_code
_entity_poly.pdbx_strand_id
1 'polypeptide(L)'
;MAYSRQPQVVIANGGALKQTPSLSSVQPPGIVPVELEALISTTTNLGVVQVGSGLSITPAGVLSATNSGSDVINVKLTGTDYTATVTDYYIGATKKDIKITLPLGQVGKVYVVKNQVSGNIEVKGTSGQKIDTSSDKTLGTDVSVIVVFDGTRWNVI
;
A
#
# COMPACT_ATOMS: atom_id res chain seq x y z
N MET A 1 -45.58 46.59 -1.40
CA MET A 1 -44.54 46.08 -2.31
C MET A 1 -43.59 45.23 -1.48
N ALA A 2 -43.58 43.91 -1.70
CA ALA A 2 -42.71 42.99 -0.97
C ALA A 2 -41.35 42.88 -1.70
N TYR A 3 -40.29 43.31 -1.07
CA TYR A 3 -38.92 43.13 -1.58
C TYR A 3 -38.56 41.66 -1.45
N SER A 4 -38.45 40.96 -2.58
CA SER A 4 -37.85 39.65 -2.66
C SER A 4 -36.34 39.79 -2.38
N ARG A 5 -35.86 39.35 -1.20
CA ARG A 5 -34.44 39.17 -0.97
C ARG A 5 -34.03 37.85 -1.62
N GLN A 6 -33.21 37.92 -2.64
CA GLN A 6 -32.57 36.75 -3.20
C GLN A 6 -31.60 36.15 -2.15
N PRO A 7 -31.53 34.83 -2.01
CA PRO A 7 -30.57 34.22 -1.15
C PRO A 7 -29.15 34.53 -1.64
N GLN A 8 -28.33 35.13 -0.78
CA GLN A 8 -26.92 35.34 -1.06
C GLN A 8 -26.15 34.09 -0.69
N VAL A 9 -25.41 33.52 -1.64
CA VAL A 9 -24.42 32.50 -1.39
C VAL A 9 -23.17 33.22 -0.90
N VAL A 10 -22.83 33.05 0.36
CA VAL A 10 -21.57 33.56 0.92
C VAL A 10 -20.54 32.46 0.81
N ILE A 11 -19.56 32.65 -0.09
CA ILE A 11 -18.38 31.78 -0.17
C ILE A 11 -17.43 32.25 0.91
N ALA A 12 -17.30 31.48 1.99
CA ALA A 12 -16.29 31.74 2.98
C ALA A 12 -14.92 31.24 2.48
N ASN A 13 -13.90 32.08 2.50
CA ASN A 13 -12.52 31.69 2.25
C ASN A 13 -12.09 30.61 3.25
N GLY A 14 -11.97 29.37 2.80
CA GLY A 14 -11.57 28.25 3.65
C GLY A 14 -12.23 26.91 3.34
N GLY A 15 -12.78 26.73 2.16
CA GLY A 15 -12.98 25.39 1.60
C GLY A 15 -14.15 24.56 2.13
N ALA A 16 -15.12 25.15 2.81
CA ALA A 16 -16.38 24.48 3.08
C ALA A 16 -17.54 25.44 2.82
N LEU A 17 -18.44 25.06 1.95
CA LEU A 17 -19.73 25.72 1.82
C LEU A 17 -20.52 25.50 3.12
N LYS A 18 -20.49 26.46 4.03
CA LYS A 18 -21.38 26.49 5.18
C LYS A 18 -22.65 27.21 4.76
N GLN A 19 -23.72 26.48 4.61
CA GLN A 19 -25.05 27.05 4.56
C GLN A 19 -25.36 27.54 5.99
N THR A 20 -25.33 28.87 6.22
CA THR A 20 -25.91 29.42 7.42
C THR A 20 -27.42 29.32 7.31
N PRO A 21 -28.12 28.66 8.24
CA PRO A 21 -29.57 28.65 8.21
C PRO A 21 -30.05 30.09 8.35
N SER A 22 -30.77 30.55 7.35
CA SER A 22 -31.50 31.83 7.43
C SER A 22 -32.52 31.69 8.57
N LEU A 23 -32.37 32.48 9.61
CA LEU A 23 -33.34 32.60 10.69
C LEU A 23 -34.59 33.35 10.20
N SER A 24 -35.29 32.78 9.27
CA SER A 24 -36.65 33.21 8.91
C SER A 24 -37.58 32.02 8.97
N SER A 25 -38.34 31.94 10.02
CA SER A 25 -39.30 30.88 10.28
C SER A 25 -40.57 30.96 9.39
N VAL A 26 -40.53 31.73 8.31
CA VAL A 26 -41.64 31.81 7.34
C VAL A 26 -41.06 31.51 5.96
N GLN A 27 -41.04 30.26 5.63
CA GLN A 27 -40.75 29.81 4.27
C GLN A 27 -42.00 29.98 3.43
N PRO A 28 -41.98 30.73 2.29
CA PRO A 28 -43.11 30.80 1.39
C PRO A 28 -43.47 29.40 0.87
N PRO A 29 -44.74 29.06 0.71
CA PRO A 29 -45.13 27.76 0.19
C PRO A 29 -44.58 27.60 -1.25
N GLY A 30 -43.82 26.53 -1.48
CA GLY A 30 -43.31 26.19 -2.81
C GLY A 30 -41.78 26.25 -2.99
N ILE A 31 -41.00 26.67 -1.97
CA ILE A 31 -39.55 26.56 -2.06
C ILE A 31 -39.10 25.23 -1.45
N VAL A 32 -38.68 24.30 -2.29
CA VAL A 32 -38.05 23.06 -1.88
C VAL A 32 -36.61 23.42 -1.51
N PRO A 33 -36.08 22.96 -0.36
CA PRO A 33 -34.66 23.13 -0.07
C PRO A 33 -33.83 22.43 -1.14
N VAL A 34 -32.98 23.19 -1.82
CA VAL A 34 -32.01 22.59 -2.74
C VAL A 34 -30.86 22.07 -1.87
N GLU A 35 -30.77 20.78 -1.67
CA GLU A 35 -29.58 20.16 -1.12
C GLU A 35 -28.48 20.26 -2.19
N LEU A 36 -27.43 21.01 -1.87
CA LEU A 36 -26.21 21.05 -2.68
C LEU A 36 -25.41 19.80 -2.35
N GLU A 37 -25.61 18.74 -3.12
CA GLU A 37 -24.71 17.60 -3.08
C GLU A 37 -23.37 17.99 -3.72
N ALA A 38 -22.28 17.71 -3.02
CA ALA A 38 -20.94 17.87 -3.56
C ALA A 38 -20.73 16.81 -4.65
N LEU A 39 -20.78 17.22 -5.91
CA LEU A 39 -20.52 16.34 -7.04
C LEU A 39 -19.04 15.95 -7.07
N ILE A 40 -18.75 14.66 -7.09
CA ILE A 40 -17.40 14.16 -7.33
C ILE A 40 -16.99 14.51 -8.75
N SER A 41 -15.80 15.08 -8.93
CA SER A 41 -15.29 15.41 -10.26
C SER A 41 -15.05 14.16 -11.10
N THR A 42 -15.48 14.25 -12.37
CA THR A 42 -15.24 13.22 -13.39
C THR A 42 -14.41 13.84 -14.51
N THR A 43 -14.06 13.06 -15.53
CA THR A 43 -13.36 13.57 -16.72
C THR A 43 -14.15 14.61 -17.51
N THR A 44 -15.45 14.70 -17.28
CA THR A 44 -16.38 15.60 -18.01
C THR A 44 -17.04 16.65 -17.12
N ASN A 45 -17.01 16.50 -15.80
CA ASN A 45 -17.68 17.41 -14.87
C ASN A 45 -16.68 17.91 -13.81
N LEU A 46 -16.68 19.22 -13.59
CA LEU A 46 -16.00 19.83 -12.46
C LEU A 46 -16.75 19.52 -11.16
N GLY A 47 -16.05 19.05 -10.16
CA GLY A 47 -16.62 18.70 -8.86
C GLY A 47 -15.57 18.70 -7.76
N VAL A 48 -15.89 18.07 -6.63
CA VAL A 48 -14.95 17.89 -5.51
C VAL A 48 -14.16 16.61 -5.72
N VAL A 49 -12.82 16.68 -5.59
CA VAL A 49 -11.96 15.51 -5.65
C VAL A 49 -11.88 14.89 -4.26
N GLN A 50 -12.27 13.63 -4.14
CA GLN A 50 -12.01 12.84 -2.96
C GLN A 50 -10.61 12.23 -3.05
N VAL A 51 -9.74 12.61 -2.11
CA VAL A 51 -8.36 12.10 -2.06
C VAL A 51 -8.34 10.78 -1.30
N GLY A 52 -7.98 9.69 -2.00
CA GLY A 52 -7.84 8.36 -1.43
C GLY A 52 -6.45 8.12 -0.83
N SER A 53 -6.22 6.89 -0.32
CA SER A 53 -4.92 6.49 0.18
C SER A 53 -3.84 6.52 -0.91
N GLY A 54 -2.63 6.94 -0.57
CA GLY A 54 -1.52 7.09 -1.52
C GLY A 54 -1.49 8.43 -2.25
N LEU A 55 -2.42 9.34 -1.94
CA LEU A 55 -2.44 10.70 -2.45
C LEU A 55 -2.51 11.69 -1.29
N SER A 56 -1.90 12.85 -1.46
CA SER A 56 -2.02 13.98 -0.54
C SER A 56 -2.34 15.26 -1.31
N ILE A 57 -3.08 16.16 -0.66
CA ILE A 57 -3.36 17.49 -1.19
C ILE A 57 -2.85 18.54 -0.21
N THR A 58 -2.12 19.54 -0.72
CA THR A 58 -1.68 20.65 0.10
C THR A 58 -2.82 21.68 0.29
N PRO A 59 -2.72 22.58 1.30
CA PRO A 59 -3.68 23.68 1.45
C PRO A 59 -3.77 24.59 0.21
N ALA A 60 -2.73 24.61 -0.62
CA ALA A 60 -2.69 25.32 -1.89
C ALA A 60 -3.33 24.55 -3.05
N GLY A 61 -3.91 23.39 -2.80
CA GLY A 61 -4.60 22.57 -3.82
C GLY A 61 -3.67 21.73 -4.69
N VAL A 62 -2.37 21.60 -4.35
CA VAL A 62 -1.45 20.74 -5.10
C VAL A 62 -1.67 19.28 -4.70
N LEU A 63 -2.08 18.45 -5.65
CA LEU A 63 -2.23 17.02 -5.50
C LEU A 63 -0.87 16.34 -5.74
N SER A 64 -0.43 15.53 -4.80
CA SER A 64 0.81 14.76 -4.88
C SER A 64 0.54 13.29 -4.60
N ALA A 65 1.23 12.41 -5.32
CA ALA A 65 1.27 11.00 -4.96
C ALA A 65 2.21 10.83 -3.76
N THR A 66 1.70 10.29 -2.66
CA THR A 66 2.53 9.83 -1.54
C THR A 66 3.05 8.42 -1.88
N ASN A 67 3.84 8.35 -2.94
CA ASN A 67 4.48 7.10 -3.28
C ASN A 67 5.62 6.86 -2.29
N SER A 68 5.36 6.04 -1.30
CA SER A 68 6.41 5.48 -0.44
C SER A 68 7.12 4.32 -1.13
N GLY A 69 7.19 4.35 -2.45
CA GLY A 69 8.05 3.47 -3.22
C GLY A 69 9.49 3.75 -2.84
N SER A 70 9.93 3.16 -1.76
CA SER A 70 11.35 3.10 -1.45
C SER A 70 11.97 2.19 -2.50
N ASP A 71 12.87 2.74 -3.33
CA ASP A 71 13.73 1.94 -4.21
C ASP A 71 14.71 1.08 -3.37
N VAL A 72 14.61 1.15 -2.06
CA VAL A 72 15.44 0.40 -1.11
C VAL A 72 14.78 -0.93 -0.80
N ILE A 73 15.46 -2.01 -1.14
CA ILE A 73 15.04 -3.36 -0.79
C ILE A 73 15.22 -3.61 0.71
N ASN A 74 14.31 -4.39 1.30
CA ASN A 74 14.46 -4.79 2.70
C ASN A 74 15.51 -5.90 2.82
N VAL A 75 16.54 -5.63 3.62
CA VAL A 75 17.68 -6.52 3.87
C VAL A 75 17.61 -7.06 5.29
N LYS A 76 17.63 -8.39 5.43
CA LYS A 76 17.74 -9.11 6.70
C LYS A 76 19.06 -9.86 6.77
N LEU A 77 19.87 -9.58 7.78
CA LEU A 77 21.03 -10.42 8.13
C LEU A 77 20.72 -11.24 9.37
N THR A 78 21.08 -12.52 9.37
CA THR A 78 20.81 -13.43 10.49
C THR A 78 21.93 -14.43 10.72
N GLY A 79 22.22 -14.70 11.98
CA GLY A 79 23.14 -15.75 12.43
C GLY A 79 22.42 -16.90 13.16
N THR A 80 21.11 -16.98 13.08
CA THR A 80 20.28 -18.05 13.67
C THR A 80 19.23 -18.50 12.67
N ASP A 81 18.56 -19.61 12.94
CA ASP A 81 17.41 -20.04 12.18
C ASP A 81 16.42 -18.89 12.06
N TYR A 82 15.89 -18.70 10.84
CA TYR A 82 15.04 -17.55 10.53
C TYR A 82 13.90 -17.94 9.59
N THR A 83 12.71 -17.50 9.95
CA THR A 83 11.56 -17.55 9.04
C THR A 83 11.38 -16.18 8.39
N ALA A 84 11.51 -16.14 7.07
CA ALA A 84 11.34 -14.93 6.30
C ALA A 84 9.94 -14.34 6.47
N THR A 85 9.84 -13.02 6.48
CA THR A 85 8.58 -12.27 6.52
C THR A 85 8.19 -11.81 5.13
N VAL A 86 6.95 -11.38 4.96
CA VAL A 86 6.46 -10.85 3.67
C VAL A 86 7.16 -9.55 3.25
N THR A 87 7.77 -8.84 4.18
CA THR A 87 8.50 -7.59 3.92
C THR A 87 9.94 -7.82 3.52
N ASP A 88 10.53 -8.98 3.82
CA ASP A 88 11.91 -9.28 3.44
C ASP A 88 12.04 -9.41 1.92
N TYR A 89 13.18 -9.01 1.40
CA TYR A 89 13.60 -9.25 0.03
C TYR A 89 14.94 -9.99 -0.03
N TYR A 90 15.96 -9.47 0.66
CA TYR A 90 17.27 -10.09 0.75
C TYR A 90 17.52 -10.63 2.15
N ILE A 91 17.94 -11.89 2.24
CA ILE A 91 18.27 -12.57 3.49
C ILE A 91 19.70 -13.07 3.42
N GLY A 92 20.60 -12.48 4.20
CA GLY A 92 21.99 -12.88 4.32
C GLY A 92 22.21 -13.72 5.56
N ALA A 93 22.63 -14.96 5.39
CA ALA A 93 23.03 -15.84 6.48
C ALA A 93 24.47 -15.54 6.89
N THR A 94 24.68 -15.15 8.15
CA THR A 94 25.98 -14.77 8.72
C THR A 94 26.59 -15.87 9.58
N LYS A 95 25.97 -17.06 9.63
CA LYS A 95 26.46 -18.23 10.33
C LYS A 95 26.08 -19.49 9.56
N LYS A 96 26.95 -20.48 9.54
CA LYS A 96 26.69 -21.79 8.93
C LYS A 96 25.72 -22.63 9.77
N ASP A 97 25.22 -23.69 9.17
CA ASP A 97 24.36 -24.71 9.81
C ASP A 97 23.03 -24.12 10.34
N ILE A 98 22.57 -23.01 9.76
CA ILE A 98 21.29 -22.41 10.06
C ILE A 98 20.27 -22.69 8.95
N LYS A 99 19.00 -22.55 9.29
CA LYS A 99 17.86 -22.74 8.39
C LYS A 99 17.15 -21.43 8.09
N ILE A 100 16.96 -21.16 6.82
CA ILE A 100 16.09 -20.08 6.36
C ILE A 100 14.78 -20.71 5.86
N THR A 101 13.68 -20.40 6.53
CA THR A 101 12.35 -20.89 6.15
C THR A 101 11.64 -19.80 5.38
N LEU A 102 11.26 -20.08 4.13
CA LEU A 102 10.42 -19.20 3.34
C LEU A 102 8.99 -19.23 3.92
N PRO A 103 8.28 -18.10 3.98
CA PRO A 103 6.92 -18.06 4.52
C PRO A 103 5.93 -18.74 3.59
N LEU A 104 4.65 -18.77 3.94
CA LEU A 104 3.60 -19.19 3.03
C LEU A 104 3.65 -18.32 1.76
N GLY A 105 3.80 -18.99 0.60
CA GLY A 105 4.04 -18.31 -0.67
C GLY A 105 2.86 -17.44 -1.11
N GLN A 106 3.17 -16.25 -1.60
CA GLN A 106 2.25 -15.37 -2.30
C GLN A 106 2.70 -15.27 -3.75
N VAL A 107 1.78 -15.39 -4.70
CA VAL A 107 2.10 -15.36 -6.15
C VAL A 107 2.90 -14.10 -6.49
N GLY A 108 4.02 -14.29 -7.17
CA GLY A 108 4.94 -13.20 -7.57
C GLY A 108 5.89 -12.72 -6.47
N LYS A 109 5.79 -13.24 -5.24
CA LYS A 109 6.75 -12.89 -4.19
C LYS A 109 8.12 -13.48 -4.51
N VAL A 110 9.15 -12.63 -4.37
CA VAL A 110 10.56 -12.98 -4.62
C VAL A 110 11.37 -12.84 -3.34
N TYR A 111 12.28 -13.78 -3.10
CA TYR A 111 13.34 -13.69 -2.10
C TYR A 111 14.70 -13.97 -2.71
N VAL A 112 15.69 -13.26 -2.22
CA VAL A 112 17.12 -13.55 -2.43
C VAL A 112 17.69 -14.06 -1.13
N VAL A 113 18.21 -15.29 -1.12
CA VAL A 113 18.89 -15.85 0.05
C VAL A 113 20.36 -16.05 -0.28
N LYS A 114 21.24 -15.49 0.53
CA LYS A 114 22.70 -15.56 0.37
C LYS A 114 23.34 -16.20 1.58
N ASN A 115 24.13 -17.24 1.36
CA ASN A 115 25.07 -17.72 2.33
C ASN A 115 26.33 -16.84 2.28
N GLN A 116 26.63 -16.12 3.36
CA GLN A 116 27.77 -15.18 3.46
C GLN A 116 28.94 -15.76 4.25
N VAL A 117 28.90 -17.06 4.55
CA VAL A 117 29.92 -17.70 5.39
C VAL A 117 30.44 -19.01 4.81
N SER A 118 31.57 -19.44 5.28
CA SER A 118 32.11 -20.76 4.97
C SER A 118 31.23 -21.85 5.58
N GLY A 119 30.89 -22.88 4.81
CA GLY A 119 30.01 -23.97 5.19
C GLY A 119 28.62 -23.87 4.52
N ASN A 120 27.70 -24.64 4.99
CA ASN A 120 26.37 -24.77 4.38
C ASN A 120 25.28 -24.08 5.20
N ILE A 121 24.22 -23.64 4.52
CA ILE A 121 22.92 -23.30 5.11
C ILE A 121 21.83 -24.05 4.38
N GLU A 122 20.68 -24.20 5.02
CA GLU A 122 19.49 -24.83 4.42
C GLU A 122 18.43 -23.77 4.15
N VAL A 123 17.82 -23.81 2.96
CA VAL A 123 16.64 -23.01 2.62
C VAL A 123 15.48 -23.96 2.38
N LYS A 124 14.33 -23.70 3.00
CA LYS A 124 13.14 -24.56 2.83
C LYS A 124 11.86 -23.73 2.79
N GLY A 125 10.81 -24.30 2.21
CA GLY A 125 9.46 -23.73 2.26
C GLY A 125 8.74 -24.11 3.56
N THR A 126 7.83 -23.26 4.00
CA THR A 126 6.90 -23.58 5.11
C THR A 126 5.80 -24.52 4.64
N SER A 127 5.15 -25.22 5.58
CA SER A 127 3.97 -26.07 5.33
C SER A 127 4.13 -27.08 4.18
N GLY A 128 5.35 -27.60 3.97
CA GLY A 128 5.63 -28.58 2.92
C GLY A 128 5.71 -28.01 1.51
N GLN A 129 5.70 -26.68 1.35
CA GLN A 129 5.95 -26.06 0.05
C GLN A 129 7.36 -26.40 -0.44
N LYS A 130 7.44 -26.76 -1.71
CA LYS A 130 8.70 -27.16 -2.34
C LYS A 130 9.45 -25.98 -2.93
N ILE A 131 10.78 -26.14 -3.04
CA ILE A 131 11.65 -25.30 -3.86
C ILE A 131 12.02 -26.13 -5.08
N ASP A 132 11.54 -25.75 -6.26
CA ASP A 132 11.52 -26.57 -7.47
C ASP A 132 10.82 -27.92 -7.20
N THR A 133 11.57 -29.01 -7.23
CA THR A 133 11.09 -30.37 -6.95
C THR A 133 11.46 -30.86 -5.53
N SER A 134 12.29 -30.13 -4.80
CA SER A 134 12.84 -30.54 -3.51
C SER A 134 12.11 -29.89 -2.33
N SER A 135 12.18 -30.50 -1.15
CA SER A 135 11.66 -29.94 0.11
C SER A 135 12.52 -28.78 0.64
N ASP A 136 13.80 -28.80 0.28
CA ASP A 136 14.81 -27.87 0.74
C ASP A 136 15.90 -27.69 -0.32
N LYS A 137 16.74 -26.68 -0.11
CA LYS A 137 17.93 -26.38 -0.91
C LYS A 137 19.09 -26.01 -0.02
N THR A 138 20.20 -26.73 -0.18
CA THR A 138 21.45 -26.41 0.53
C THR A 138 22.23 -25.37 -0.27
N LEU A 139 22.67 -24.31 0.38
CA LEU A 139 23.54 -23.29 -0.18
C LEU A 139 24.94 -23.42 0.46
N GLY A 140 25.93 -23.71 -0.37
CA GLY A 140 27.35 -23.73 0.03
C GLY A 140 27.91 -22.33 0.28
N THR A 141 29.19 -22.27 0.57
CA THR A 141 29.94 -21.01 0.79
C THR A 141 29.74 -20.02 -0.34
N ASP A 142 29.33 -18.81 -0.02
CA ASP A 142 29.12 -17.69 -0.96
C ASP A 142 28.07 -17.95 -2.06
N VAL A 143 27.28 -19.02 -1.95
CA VAL A 143 26.20 -19.28 -2.89
C VAL A 143 24.95 -18.46 -2.52
N SER A 144 24.27 -17.97 -3.52
CA SER A 144 22.95 -17.36 -3.38
C SER A 144 21.90 -18.07 -4.22
N VAL A 145 20.65 -17.92 -3.84
CA VAL A 145 19.51 -18.39 -4.62
C VAL A 145 18.49 -17.26 -4.68
N ILE A 146 17.89 -17.09 -5.85
CA ILE A 146 16.70 -16.25 -6.03
C ILE A 146 15.53 -17.18 -6.25
N VAL A 147 14.46 -16.98 -5.50
CA VAL A 147 13.25 -17.80 -5.62
C VAL A 147 12.02 -16.94 -5.82
N VAL A 148 11.12 -17.40 -6.66
CA VAL A 148 9.80 -16.77 -6.90
C VAL A 148 8.70 -17.79 -6.65
N PHE A 149 7.61 -17.36 -6.00
CA PHE A 149 6.43 -18.22 -5.80
C PHE A 149 5.46 -18.10 -6.97
N ASP A 150 5.12 -19.22 -7.60
CA ASP A 150 4.25 -19.28 -8.78
C ASP A 150 2.77 -19.52 -8.46
N GLY A 151 2.41 -19.69 -7.20
CA GLY A 151 1.08 -20.07 -6.72
C GLY A 151 1.00 -21.52 -6.23
N THR A 152 2.00 -22.35 -6.55
CA THR A 152 2.08 -23.75 -6.16
C THR A 152 3.34 -24.05 -5.35
N ARG A 153 4.46 -23.51 -5.78
CA ARG A 153 5.79 -23.76 -5.19
C ARG A 153 6.72 -22.57 -5.40
N TRP A 154 7.86 -22.63 -4.74
CA TRP A 154 8.97 -21.72 -4.97
C TRP A 154 9.82 -22.24 -6.14
N ASN A 155 10.08 -21.41 -7.12
CA ASN A 155 10.93 -21.73 -8.26
C ASN A 155 12.21 -20.94 -8.19
N VAL A 156 13.35 -21.60 -8.43
CA VAL A 156 14.66 -20.97 -8.56
C VAL A 156 14.77 -20.32 -9.94
N ILE A 157 15.24 -19.07 -9.99
CA ILE A 157 15.42 -18.29 -11.21
C ILE A 157 16.83 -17.74 -11.31
#